data_3dd190c28cb917d1d19f85f91bd37a94
#
_entry.id   3dd190c28cb917d1d19f85f91bd37a94
#
_cell.length_a   1.000
_cell.length_b   1.000
_cell.length_c   1.000
_cell.angle_alpha   90.00
_cell.angle_beta   90.00
_cell.angle_gamma   90.00
#
_symmetry.space_group_name_H-M   'P 1'
#
loop_
_entity.id
_entity.type
_entity.pdbx_description
1 polymer ?
#
loop_
_entity_poly.entity_id
_entity_poly.type
_entity_poly.pdbx_seq_one_letter_code
_entity_poly.pdbx_strand_id
1 'polypeptide(L)'
;MKKLFILFTLLLQLLSPIYPQQAATVTTPSLKYGKPSKEELLFTTYTPDTTATALYLFHQGQSNFTYHDGFQLITEHWIRIKILKPQGTAYADVSVPFYAPTDKEEGEERASEVEGCSYNMEN
;
A
#
# COMPACT_ATOMS: atom_id res chain seq x y z
N MET A 1 -43.72 31.42 29.81
CA MET A 1 -43.09 31.80 28.53
C MET A 1 -41.58 31.45 28.50
N LYS A 2 -40.78 31.81 29.51
CA LYS A 2 -39.31 31.50 29.53
C LYS A 2 -39.01 29.99 29.46
N LYS A 3 -39.78 29.11 30.14
CA LYS A 3 -39.57 27.67 30.17
C LYS A 3 -39.90 27.00 28.79
N LEU A 4 -40.88 27.54 28.06
CA LEU A 4 -41.24 27.03 26.74
C LEU A 4 -40.17 27.41 25.72
N PHE A 5 -39.52 28.53 25.85
CA PHE A 5 -38.47 28.99 24.95
C PHE A 5 -37.19 28.14 25.11
N ILE A 6 -36.85 27.77 26.36
CA ILE A 6 -35.70 26.90 26.67
C ILE A 6 -35.91 25.50 26.08
N LEU A 7 -37.13 24.96 26.16
CA LEU A 7 -37.46 23.65 25.61
C LEU A 7 -37.37 23.67 24.09
N PHE A 8 -37.77 24.73 23.43
CA PHE A 8 -37.72 24.88 21.99
C PHE A 8 -36.28 25.01 21.46
N THR A 9 -35.40 25.74 22.19
CA THR A 9 -33.98 25.83 21.83
C THR A 9 -33.23 24.53 22.04
N LEU A 10 -33.60 23.71 23.02
CA LEU A 10 -33.02 22.40 23.26
C LEU A 10 -33.42 21.37 22.16
N LEU A 11 -34.68 21.47 21.67
CA LEU A 11 -35.16 20.59 20.59
C LEU A 11 -34.49 20.91 19.24
N LEU A 12 -34.13 22.16 19.00
CA LEU A 12 -33.48 22.59 17.75
C LEU A 12 -32.04 22.05 17.62
N GLN A 13 -31.37 21.73 18.72
CA GLN A 13 -30.02 21.16 18.70
C GLN A 13 -30.00 19.66 18.31
N LEU A 14 -31.13 18.98 18.34
CA LEU A 14 -31.26 17.57 17.93
C LEU A 14 -31.38 17.40 16.40
N LEU A 15 -31.54 18.49 15.65
CA LEU A 15 -31.60 18.50 14.20
C LEU A 15 -30.24 18.78 13.55
N SER A 16 -29.15 18.27 14.13
CA SER A 16 -27.85 18.32 13.46
C SER A 16 -27.91 17.48 12.19
N PRO A 17 -27.64 18.05 11.01
CA PRO A 17 -27.62 17.29 9.78
C PRO A 17 -26.52 16.22 9.92
N ILE A 18 -26.90 14.96 9.87
CA ILE A 18 -25.98 13.83 9.71
C ILE A 18 -25.42 13.97 8.29
N TYR A 19 -24.25 14.55 8.16
CA TYR A 19 -23.55 14.52 6.90
C TYR A 19 -23.16 13.06 6.64
N PRO A 20 -23.59 12.44 5.54
CA PRO A 20 -23.11 11.14 5.18
C PRO A 20 -21.61 11.27 4.95
N GLN A 21 -20.82 10.66 5.81
CA GLN A 21 -19.38 10.52 5.62
C GLN A 21 -19.21 9.63 4.40
N GLN A 22 -19.03 10.24 3.25
CA GLN A 22 -18.76 9.54 2.01
C GLN A 22 -17.44 8.83 2.21
N ALA A 23 -17.51 7.54 2.53
CA ALA A 23 -16.35 6.67 2.52
C ALA A 23 -15.77 6.79 1.11
N ALA A 24 -14.63 7.45 1.01
CA ALA A 24 -13.86 7.44 -0.23
C ALA A 24 -13.59 5.97 -0.53
N THR A 25 -14.26 5.45 -1.54
CA THR A 25 -13.98 4.12 -2.05
C THR A 25 -12.58 4.21 -2.64
N VAL A 26 -11.59 3.85 -1.83
CA VAL A 26 -10.24 3.65 -2.32
C VAL A 26 -10.35 2.46 -3.26
N THR A 27 -10.50 2.75 -4.54
CA THR A 27 -10.42 1.73 -5.58
C THR A 27 -8.96 1.28 -5.56
N THR A 28 -8.70 0.20 -4.83
CA THR A 28 -7.40 -0.46 -4.88
C THR A 28 -7.18 -0.86 -6.33
N PRO A 29 -6.16 -0.33 -7.02
CA PRO A 29 -5.88 -0.74 -8.38
C PRO A 29 -5.71 -2.25 -8.38
N SER A 30 -6.37 -2.95 -9.31
CA SER A 30 -6.17 -4.38 -9.51
C SER A 30 -4.74 -4.60 -9.99
N LEU A 31 -3.83 -4.81 -9.05
CA LEU A 31 -2.43 -5.03 -9.34
C LEU A 31 -2.24 -6.46 -9.80
N LYS A 32 -2.28 -6.61 -11.09
CA LYS A 32 -1.83 -7.86 -11.72
C LYS A 32 -0.31 -7.78 -11.83
N TYR A 33 0.36 -8.77 -11.25
CA TYR A 33 1.79 -8.96 -11.45
C TYR A 33 2.13 -8.93 -12.95
N GLY A 34 3.21 -8.24 -13.29
CA GLY A 34 3.67 -8.18 -14.67
C GLY A 34 2.80 -7.39 -15.65
N LYS A 35 1.81 -6.61 -15.20
CA LYS A 35 0.91 -5.84 -16.07
C LYS A 35 0.81 -4.38 -15.62
N PRO A 36 1.83 -3.55 -15.90
CA PRO A 36 1.73 -2.11 -15.67
C PRO A 36 0.68 -1.50 -16.61
N SER A 37 0.01 -0.45 -16.16
CA SER A 37 -0.88 0.31 -17.02
C SER A 37 -0.07 1.19 -17.99
N LYS A 38 -0.72 1.62 -19.07
CA LYS A 38 -0.08 2.54 -20.03
C LYS A 38 0.27 3.88 -19.36
N GLU A 39 -0.59 4.35 -18.47
CA GLU A 39 -0.40 5.58 -17.70
C GLU A 39 0.84 5.47 -16.80
N GLU A 40 1.02 4.34 -16.11
CA GLU A 40 2.21 4.07 -15.30
C GLU A 40 3.49 4.05 -16.15
N LEU A 41 3.42 3.49 -17.34
CA LEU A 41 4.58 3.47 -18.26
C LEU A 41 4.93 4.85 -18.77
N LEU A 42 3.94 5.67 -19.12
CA LEU A 42 4.12 7.03 -19.64
C LEU A 42 4.45 8.05 -18.54
N PHE A 43 4.26 7.72 -17.30
CA PHE A 43 4.51 8.61 -16.16
C PHE A 43 6.02 8.89 -16.04
N THR A 44 6.42 10.16 -16.22
CA THR A 44 7.84 10.57 -16.24
C THR A 44 8.19 11.58 -15.14
N THR A 45 7.21 12.23 -14.55
CA THR A 45 7.45 13.31 -13.59
C THR A 45 6.43 13.26 -12.46
N TYR A 46 6.91 13.38 -11.24
CA TYR A 46 6.04 13.48 -10.06
C TYR A 46 5.89 14.96 -9.70
N THR A 47 4.70 15.54 -9.96
CA THR A 47 4.45 16.96 -9.79
C THR A 47 4.62 17.48 -8.36
N PRO A 48 4.24 16.73 -7.30
CA PRO A 48 4.47 17.19 -5.92
C PRO A 48 5.95 17.29 -5.54
N ASP A 49 6.81 16.50 -6.19
CA ASP A 49 8.25 16.55 -6.01
C ASP A 49 8.97 16.25 -7.34
N THR A 50 9.30 17.30 -8.09
CA THR A 50 9.99 17.19 -9.37
C THR A 50 11.46 16.76 -9.24
N THR A 51 12.01 16.73 -8.03
CA THR A 51 13.37 16.22 -7.76
C THR A 51 13.42 14.72 -7.59
N ALA A 52 12.29 14.06 -7.35
CA ALA A 52 12.19 12.61 -7.16
C ALA A 52 12.88 11.86 -8.30
N THR A 53 13.69 10.87 -7.94
CA THR A 53 14.41 10.01 -8.89
C THR A 53 13.72 8.67 -9.11
N ALA A 54 12.91 8.24 -8.15
CA ALA A 54 12.09 7.05 -8.22
C ALA A 54 10.81 7.26 -7.39
N LEU A 55 9.79 6.47 -7.63
CA LEU A 55 8.52 6.51 -6.92
C LEU A 55 7.97 5.12 -6.71
N TYR A 56 7.52 4.81 -5.51
CA TYR A 56 6.68 3.65 -5.26
C TYR A 56 5.28 3.93 -5.79
N LEU A 57 4.92 3.28 -6.90
CA LEU A 57 3.56 3.32 -7.42
C LEU A 57 2.63 2.47 -6.57
N PHE A 58 3.20 1.43 -5.97
CA PHE A 58 2.49 0.49 -5.15
C PHE A 58 3.43 -0.23 -4.19
N HIS A 59 3.00 -0.34 -2.95
CA HIS A 59 3.66 -1.16 -1.94
C HIS A 59 2.59 -1.69 -0.98
N GLN A 60 2.34 -2.97 -1.06
CA GLN A 60 1.37 -3.65 -0.20
C GLN A 60 2.00 -4.89 0.42
N GLY A 61 1.65 -5.16 1.67
CA GLY A 61 1.94 -6.41 2.35
C GLY A 61 0.67 -7.03 2.89
N GLN A 62 0.64 -8.35 2.94
CA GLN A 62 -0.40 -9.12 3.59
C GLN A 62 0.24 -10.22 4.42
N SER A 63 -0.20 -10.37 5.68
CA SER A 63 0.28 -11.43 6.57
C SER A 63 -0.89 -12.31 7.00
N ASN A 64 -0.69 -13.61 6.91
CA ASN A 64 -1.67 -14.61 7.28
C ASN A 64 -1.01 -15.68 8.15
N PHE A 65 -1.74 -16.15 9.17
CA PHE A 65 -1.36 -17.35 9.90
C PHE A 65 -1.94 -18.58 9.20
N THR A 66 -1.08 -19.58 9.00
CA THR A 66 -1.49 -20.91 8.54
C THR A 66 -1.05 -21.96 9.56
N TYR A 67 -1.70 -23.13 9.51
CA TYR A 67 -1.31 -24.28 10.31
C TYR A 67 -1.06 -25.46 9.38
N HIS A 68 0.21 -25.80 9.22
CA HIS A 68 0.63 -27.01 8.52
C HIS A 68 1.89 -27.51 9.22
N ASP A 69 1.76 -28.57 10.00
CA ASP A 69 2.83 -29.11 10.84
C ASP A 69 3.42 -28.06 11.81
N GLY A 70 2.56 -27.16 12.30
CA GLY A 70 2.87 -26.04 13.17
C GLY A 70 2.27 -24.73 12.67
N PHE A 71 2.27 -23.70 13.54
CA PHE A 71 1.87 -22.35 13.14
C PHE A 71 2.95 -21.70 12.30
N GLN A 72 2.54 -21.17 11.17
CA GLN A 72 3.39 -20.41 10.27
C GLN A 72 2.78 -19.05 10.01
N LEU A 73 3.59 -17.99 10.05
CA LEU A 73 3.23 -16.66 9.59
C LEU A 73 3.79 -16.49 8.17
N ILE A 74 2.88 -16.38 7.21
CA ILE A 74 3.24 -16.10 5.81
C ILE A 74 3.00 -14.62 5.56
N THR A 75 4.03 -13.92 5.11
CA THR A 75 3.93 -12.51 4.71
C THR A 75 4.29 -12.38 3.24
N GLU A 76 3.35 -11.87 2.47
CA GLU A 76 3.50 -11.58 1.06
C GLU A 76 3.67 -10.09 0.85
N HIS A 77 4.58 -9.69 -0.03
CA HIS A 77 4.83 -8.30 -0.40
C HIS A 77 4.71 -8.11 -1.90
N TRP A 78 4.01 -7.05 -2.28
CA TRP A 78 3.92 -6.60 -3.68
C TRP A 78 4.44 -5.18 -3.77
N ILE A 79 5.41 -4.98 -4.65
CA ILE A 79 6.06 -3.68 -4.82
C ILE A 79 6.08 -3.36 -6.31
N ARG A 80 5.73 -2.12 -6.65
CA ARG A 80 5.92 -1.57 -7.99
C ARG A 80 6.61 -0.22 -7.87
N ILE A 81 7.75 -0.11 -8.52
CA ILE A 81 8.60 1.08 -8.49
C ILE A 81 8.70 1.65 -9.90
N LYS A 82 8.52 2.95 -10.03
CA LYS A 82 8.83 3.71 -11.23
C LYS A 82 10.15 4.42 -11.04
N ILE A 83 11.12 4.12 -11.88
CA ILE A 83 12.37 4.89 -11.99
C ILE A 83 12.09 6.09 -12.89
N LEU A 84 12.27 7.29 -12.37
CA LEU A 84 12.00 8.54 -13.06
C LEU A 84 13.27 9.14 -13.68
N LYS A 85 14.42 8.88 -13.07
CA LYS A 85 15.72 9.40 -13.49
C LYS A 85 16.80 8.33 -13.32
N PRO A 86 17.90 8.39 -14.09
CA PRO A 86 19.00 7.42 -13.97
C PRO A 86 19.55 7.25 -12.54
N GLN A 87 19.55 8.32 -11.75
CA GLN A 87 20.02 8.31 -10.37
C GLN A 87 19.12 7.45 -9.44
N GLY A 88 17.91 7.13 -9.88
CA GLY A 88 16.96 6.31 -9.13
C GLY A 88 17.12 4.80 -9.35
N THR A 89 18.06 4.35 -10.17
CA THR A 89 18.21 2.92 -10.50
C THR A 89 18.52 2.05 -9.28
N ALA A 90 19.20 2.59 -8.27
CA ALA A 90 19.46 1.87 -7.02
C ALA A 90 18.18 1.46 -6.26
N TYR A 91 17.05 2.12 -6.50
CA TYR A 91 15.76 1.73 -5.92
C TYR A 91 15.16 0.48 -6.57
N ALA A 92 15.72 -0.01 -7.67
CA ALA A 92 15.35 -1.27 -8.27
C ALA A 92 15.98 -2.48 -7.57
N ASP A 93 16.98 -2.25 -6.73
CA ASP A 93 17.61 -3.28 -5.91
C ASP A 93 16.71 -3.58 -4.71
N VAL A 94 16.12 -4.76 -4.68
CA VAL A 94 15.22 -5.18 -3.61
C VAL A 94 15.95 -6.16 -2.70
N SER A 95 16.00 -5.81 -1.40
CA SER A 95 16.54 -6.69 -0.36
C SER A 95 15.40 -7.22 0.49
N VAL A 96 15.36 -8.53 0.68
CA VAL A 96 14.39 -9.21 1.55
C VAL A 96 15.15 -9.76 2.74
N PRO A 97 15.22 -9.04 3.88
CA PRO A 97 15.82 -9.56 5.08
C PRO A 97 14.96 -10.67 5.68
N PHE A 98 15.55 -11.72 6.17
CA PHE A 98 14.88 -12.79 6.89
C PHE A 98 15.78 -13.33 8.00
N TYR A 99 15.18 -13.89 9.04
CA TYR A 99 15.89 -14.44 10.19
C TYR A 99 16.31 -15.88 9.89
N ALA A 100 17.60 -16.13 9.95
CA ALA A 100 18.19 -17.45 9.82
C ALA A 100 19.02 -17.76 11.08
N PRO A 101 18.43 -18.43 12.09
CA PRO A 101 19.15 -18.76 13.32
C PRO A 101 20.24 -19.80 13.07
N THR A 102 21.29 -19.74 13.87
CA THR A 102 22.35 -20.76 13.85
C THR A 102 21.89 -22.08 14.47
N ASP A 103 20.93 -22.01 15.38
CA ASP A 103 20.36 -23.16 16.07
C ASP A 103 19.01 -23.53 15.49
N LYS A 104 18.87 -24.78 15.05
CA LYS A 104 17.65 -25.26 14.36
C LYS A 104 16.44 -25.46 15.26
N GLU A 105 16.58 -25.31 16.56
CA GLU A 105 15.48 -25.38 17.52
C GLU A 105 14.64 -24.09 17.54
N GLU A 106 15.22 -22.99 17.07
CA GLU A 106 14.48 -21.74 16.88
C GLU A 106 13.86 -21.69 15.47
N GLY A 107 12.65 -21.17 15.37
CA GLY A 107 11.96 -21.00 14.10
C GLY A 107 12.80 -20.22 13.09
N GLU A 108 12.94 -20.71 11.89
CA GLU A 108 13.65 -20.00 10.81
C GLU A 108 12.63 -19.30 9.89
N GLU A 109 13.03 -18.14 9.37
CA GLU A 109 12.32 -17.49 8.30
C GLU A 109 12.91 -17.92 6.95
N ARG A 110 12.09 -17.91 5.91
CA ARG A 110 12.52 -18.21 4.54
C ARG A 110 11.90 -17.21 3.59
N ALA A 111 12.68 -16.73 2.66
CA ALA A 111 12.17 -16.03 1.49
C ALA A 111 11.98 -17.05 0.36
N SER A 112 10.77 -17.12 -0.18
CA SER A 112 10.41 -18.00 -1.30
C SER A 112 9.58 -17.22 -2.32
N GLU A 113 9.41 -17.79 -3.52
CA GLU A 113 8.57 -17.23 -4.57
C GLU A 113 8.90 -15.76 -4.90
N VAL A 114 10.20 -15.43 -4.90
CA VAL A 114 10.66 -14.09 -5.26
C VAL A 114 10.63 -13.98 -6.79
N GLU A 115 9.72 -13.15 -7.29
CA GLU A 115 9.57 -12.87 -8.71
C GLU A 115 9.79 -11.38 -8.99
N GLY A 116 10.37 -11.08 -10.14
CA GLY A 116 10.61 -9.69 -10.56
C GLY A 116 10.53 -9.54 -12.07
N CYS A 117 10.06 -8.39 -12.53
CA CYS A 117 10.05 -8.03 -13.93
C CYS A 117 10.27 -6.52 -14.10
N SER A 118 10.92 -6.13 -15.17
CA SER A 118 11.12 -4.74 -15.54
C SER A 118 10.49 -4.45 -16.91
N TYR A 119 10.04 -3.22 -17.10
CA TYR A 119 9.43 -2.75 -18.34
C TYR A 119 10.07 -1.45 -18.74
N ASN A 120 10.44 -1.37 -20.00
CA ASN A 120 10.91 -0.15 -20.64
C ASN A 120 9.99 0.20 -21.81
N MET A 121 9.83 1.47 -22.09
CA MET A 121 9.20 1.90 -23.33
C MET A 121 10.22 1.75 -24.46
N GLU A 122 9.85 0.96 -25.48
CA GLU A 122 10.56 0.98 -26.75
C GLU A 122 10.04 2.16 -27.59
N ASN A 123 10.95 2.90 -28.16
CA ASN A 123 10.63 4.03 -29.05
C ASN A 123 10.30 3.53 -30.48
#